data_450a00295266ac9682557e0288ce7a37
#
_entry.id   450a00295266ac9682557e0288ce7a37
#
_cell.length_a   1.000
_cell.length_b   1.000
_cell.length_c   1.000
_cell.angle_alpha   90.00
_cell.angle_beta   90.00
_cell.angle_gamma   90.00
#
_symmetry.space_group_name_H-M   'P 1'
#
loop_
_entity.id
_entity.type
_entity.pdbx_description
1 polymer ?
#
loop_
_entity_poly.entity_id
_entity_poly.type
_entity_poly.pdbx_seq_one_letter_code
_entity_poly.pdbx_strand_id
1 'polypeptide(L)'
;TTQTAYEKAFTTLFLALDNLEERLSSQSYLVGNQITEADWRLFTTLVRFDPVYYGHFKCNQKRLVDYPHLWRYTRNLYQVPGVADTVNMDHIKRHYYGTHASLNPTGIVPKGPEIDFTIRET
;
A
#
# COMPACT_ATOMS: atom_id res chain seq x y z
N THR A 1 -20.69 8.03 -4.97
CA THR A 1 -19.74 7.20 -5.73
C THR A 1 -20.39 6.67 -6.98
N THR A 2 -19.80 7.00 -8.12
CA THR A 2 -20.25 6.57 -9.42
C THR A 2 -19.17 5.77 -10.12
N GLN A 3 -19.53 5.00 -11.13
CA GLN A 3 -18.56 4.28 -11.95
C GLN A 3 -17.53 5.23 -12.58
N THR A 4 -18.00 6.36 -13.11
CA THR A 4 -17.12 7.36 -13.73
C THR A 4 -16.12 7.97 -12.74
N ALA A 5 -16.60 8.32 -11.54
CA ALA A 5 -15.73 8.87 -10.50
C ALA A 5 -14.69 7.85 -10.03
N TYR A 6 -15.09 6.60 -9.89
CA TYR A 6 -14.19 5.50 -9.53
C TYR A 6 -13.11 5.32 -10.61
N GLU A 7 -13.48 5.24 -11.89
CA GLU A 7 -12.53 5.04 -12.98
C GLU A 7 -11.53 6.18 -13.10
N LYS A 8 -11.98 7.42 -12.89
CA LYS A 8 -11.10 8.59 -12.89
C LYS A 8 -10.08 8.52 -11.74
N ALA A 9 -10.55 8.21 -10.54
CA ALA A 9 -9.67 8.06 -9.37
C ALA A 9 -8.70 6.90 -9.55
N PHE A 10 -9.14 5.79 -10.12
CA PHE A 10 -8.34 4.62 -10.44
C PHE A 10 -7.18 4.99 -11.37
N THR A 11 -7.48 5.68 -12.48
CA THR A 11 -6.46 6.11 -13.45
C THR A 11 -5.44 7.04 -12.81
N THR A 12 -5.90 8.02 -12.04
CA THR A 12 -5.02 8.98 -11.36
C THR A 12 -4.10 8.28 -10.36
N LEU A 13 -4.63 7.34 -9.60
CA LEU A 13 -3.85 6.58 -8.62
C LEU A 13 -2.74 5.78 -9.29
N PHE A 14 -3.05 5.03 -10.34
CA PHE A 14 -2.06 4.16 -10.96
C PHE A 14 -1.03 4.93 -11.79
N LEU A 15 -1.38 6.10 -12.32
CA LEU A 15 -0.38 7.00 -12.90
C LEU A 15 0.60 7.51 -11.84
N ALA A 16 0.10 7.86 -10.66
CA ALA A 16 0.94 8.30 -9.55
C ALA A 16 1.87 7.18 -9.08
N LEU A 17 1.36 5.94 -8.98
CA LEU A 17 2.19 4.79 -8.59
C LEU A 17 3.27 4.49 -9.63
N ASP A 18 2.95 4.58 -10.91
CA ASP A 18 3.93 4.39 -11.99
C ASP A 18 5.04 5.44 -11.92
N ASN A 19 4.69 6.70 -11.65
CA ASN A 19 5.68 7.77 -11.49
C ASN A 19 6.57 7.55 -10.28
N LEU A 20 6.01 7.08 -9.16
CA LEU A 20 6.77 6.76 -7.95
C LEU A 20 7.70 5.57 -8.18
N GLU A 21 7.24 4.56 -8.90
CA GLU A 21 8.04 3.39 -9.26
C GLU A 21 9.27 3.81 -10.07
N GLU A 22 9.10 4.68 -11.05
CA GLU A 22 10.18 5.21 -11.85
C GLU A 22 11.17 6.02 -11.02
N ARG A 23 10.67 6.92 -10.15
CA ARG A 23 11.54 7.71 -9.27
C ARG A 23 12.38 6.84 -8.37
N LEU A 24 11.78 5.83 -7.76
CA LEU A 24 12.46 4.94 -6.83
C LEU A 24 13.38 3.93 -7.53
N SER A 25 13.37 3.86 -8.85
CA SER A 25 14.34 3.06 -9.60
C SER A 25 15.75 3.65 -9.53
N SER A 26 15.88 4.94 -9.25
CA SER A 26 17.17 5.66 -9.23
C SER A 26 17.52 6.26 -7.89
N GLN A 27 16.65 6.15 -6.88
CA GLN A 27 16.91 6.67 -5.54
C GLN A 27 16.24 5.83 -4.47
N SER A 28 16.77 5.89 -3.24
CA SER A 28 16.29 5.04 -2.14
C SER A 28 15.00 5.55 -1.51
N TYR A 29 14.80 6.86 -1.49
CA TYR A 29 13.67 7.51 -0.83
C TYR A 29 13.11 8.61 -1.72
N LEU A 30 11.97 9.20 -1.33
CA LEU A 30 11.30 10.22 -2.15
C LEU A 30 12.16 11.48 -2.34
N VAL A 31 12.97 11.81 -1.36
CA VAL A 31 13.87 12.97 -1.38
C VAL A 31 15.32 12.49 -1.30
N GLY A 32 15.77 11.79 -2.35
CA GLY A 32 17.15 11.32 -2.47
C GLY A 32 17.47 10.14 -1.56
N ASN A 33 18.49 10.28 -0.71
CA ASN A 33 19.06 9.19 0.09
C ASN A 33 18.71 9.26 1.58
N GLN A 34 17.83 10.17 1.98
CA GLN A 34 17.45 10.34 3.38
C GLN A 34 15.96 10.14 3.55
N ILE A 35 15.57 9.46 4.64
CA ILE A 35 14.18 9.31 5.02
C ILE A 35 13.65 10.67 5.50
N THR A 36 12.48 11.06 4.97
CA THR A 36 11.80 12.27 5.39
C THR A 36 10.35 11.95 5.78
N GLU A 37 9.63 12.94 6.29
CA GLU A 37 8.21 12.79 6.62
C GLU A 37 7.37 12.34 5.43
N ALA A 38 7.74 12.74 4.21
CA ALA A 38 7.05 12.33 3.00
C ALA A 38 7.07 10.81 2.83
N ASP A 39 8.18 10.15 3.18
CA ASP A 39 8.31 8.69 3.14
C ASP A 39 7.33 8.01 4.10
N TRP A 40 7.20 8.54 5.32
CA TRP A 40 6.29 7.95 6.30
C TRP A 40 4.82 8.15 5.92
N ARG A 41 4.48 9.26 5.30
CA ARG A 41 3.12 9.49 4.79
C ARG A 41 2.77 8.50 3.67
N LEU A 42 3.69 8.30 2.74
CA LEU A 42 3.48 7.34 1.67
C LEU A 42 3.44 5.90 2.19
N PHE A 43 4.30 5.57 3.15
CA PHE A 43 4.38 4.24 3.74
C PHE A 43 3.03 3.78 4.31
N THR A 44 2.29 4.66 5.00
CA THR A 44 1.00 4.28 5.57
C THR A 44 0.00 3.82 4.49
N THR A 45 0.07 4.41 3.31
CA THR A 45 -0.75 3.99 2.17
C THR A 45 -0.24 2.69 1.58
N LEU A 46 1.07 2.58 1.37
CA LEU A 46 1.66 1.41 0.71
C LEU A 46 1.52 0.14 1.54
N VAL A 47 1.71 0.22 2.85
CA VAL A 47 1.59 -0.96 3.72
C VAL A 47 0.15 -1.50 3.75
N ARG A 48 -0.83 -0.64 3.47
CA ARG A 48 -2.25 -0.99 3.41
C ARG A 48 -2.73 -1.34 2.00
N PHE A 49 -1.90 -1.17 0.99
CA PHE A 49 -2.36 -1.24 -0.40
C PHE A 49 -2.89 -2.63 -0.75
N ASP A 50 -2.05 -3.66 -0.65
CA ASP A 50 -2.47 -5.02 -1.01
C ASP A 50 -3.53 -5.58 -0.06
N PRO A 51 -3.42 -5.41 1.28
CA PRO A 51 -4.44 -5.95 2.16
C PRO A 51 -5.79 -5.23 2.09
N VAL A 52 -5.83 -3.96 1.71
CA VAL A 52 -7.07 -3.18 1.76
C VAL A 52 -7.42 -2.53 0.42
N TYR A 53 -6.57 -1.65 -0.09
CA TYR A 53 -6.95 -0.80 -1.23
C TYR A 53 -7.18 -1.60 -2.50
N TYR A 54 -6.40 -2.64 -2.74
CA TYR A 54 -6.52 -3.49 -3.91
C TYR A 54 -7.89 -4.17 -3.98
N GLY A 55 -8.35 -4.78 -2.90
CA GLY A 55 -9.61 -5.50 -2.86
C GLY A 55 -10.79 -4.65 -2.40
N HIS A 56 -10.70 -4.10 -1.19
CA HIS A 56 -11.81 -3.38 -0.55
C HIS A 56 -12.23 -2.13 -1.33
N PHE A 57 -11.26 -1.35 -1.80
CA PHE A 57 -11.50 -0.15 -2.59
C PHE A 57 -11.35 -0.38 -4.11
N LYS A 58 -11.16 -1.61 -4.53
CA LYS A 58 -11.07 -2.01 -5.95
C LYS A 58 -9.95 -1.31 -6.73
N CYS A 59 -8.85 -0.94 -6.05
CA CYS A 59 -7.65 -0.39 -6.67
C CYS A 59 -6.80 -1.55 -7.22
N ASN A 60 -7.27 -2.21 -8.26
CA ASN A 60 -6.82 -3.55 -8.63
C ASN A 60 -6.16 -3.68 -10.01
N GLN A 61 -5.57 -2.60 -10.52
CA GLN A 61 -4.77 -2.72 -11.75
C GLN A 61 -3.51 -3.53 -11.50
N LYS A 62 -2.81 -3.24 -10.39
CA LYS A 62 -1.57 -3.89 -9.99
C LYS A 62 -1.47 -3.92 -8.48
N ARG A 63 -0.87 -4.98 -7.92
CA ARG A 63 -0.58 -5.05 -6.50
C ARG A 63 0.73 -4.32 -6.20
N LEU A 64 0.94 -3.92 -4.94
CA LEU A 64 2.21 -3.31 -4.53
C LEU A 64 3.40 -4.23 -4.86
N VAL A 65 3.26 -5.53 -4.60
CA VAL A 65 4.33 -6.50 -4.85
C VAL A 65 4.70 -6.62 -6.34
N ASP A 66 3.87 -6.13 -7.23
CA ASP A 66 4.13 -6.13 -8.68
C ASP A 66 4.94 -4.92 -9.13
N TYR A 67 5.23 -3.98 -8.22
CA TYR A 67 6.09 -2.81 -8.46
C TYR A 67 7.44 -3.04 -7.77
N PRO A 68 8.48 -3.50 -8.46
CA PRO A 68 9.71 -3.93 -7.79
C PRO A 68 10.37 -2.85 -6.93
N HIS A 69 10.38 -1.59 -7.38
CA HIS A 69 11.03 -0.52 -6.62
C HIS A 69 10.15 0.00 -5.48
N LEU A 70 8.85 0.15 -5.68
CA LEU A 70 7.91 0.47 -4.60
C LEU A 70 7.86 -0.63 -3.55
N TRP A 71 7.91 -1.89 -3.98
CA TRP A 71 7.92 -3.03 -3.06
C TRP A 71 9.19 -3.05 -2.20
N ARG A 72 10.36 -2.86 -2.83
CA ARG A 72 11.63 -2.74 -2.10
C ARG A 72 11.60 -1.56 -1.13
N TYR A 73 11.13 -0.40 -1.57
CA TYR A 73 11.02 0.82 -0.78
C TYR A 73 10.15 0.59 0.47
N THR A 74 9.00 -0.03 0.29
CA THR A 74 8.07 -0.32 1.39
C THR A 74 8.70 -1.29 2.39
N ARG A 75 9.37 -2.33 1.92
CA ARG A 75 10.09 -3.27 2.80
C ARG A 75 11.22 -2.58 3.57
N ASN A 76 11.98 -1.71 2.92
CA ASN A 76 13.07 -0.99 3.58
C ASN A 76 12.54 -0.10 4.72
N LEU A 77 11.43 0.59 4.50
CA LEU A 77 10.81 1.41 5.53
C LEU A 77 10.22 0.55 6.66
N TYR A 78 9.59 -0.55 6.33
CA TYR A 78 9.05 -1.49 7.32
C TYR A 78 10.15 -2.03 8.25
N GLN A 79 11.35 -2.22 7.72
CA GLN A 79 12.49 -2.77 8.46
C GLN A 79 13.24 -1.74 9.30
N VAL A 80 12.87 -0.47 9.24
CA VAL A 80 13.42 0.54 10.17
C VAL A 80 13.01 0.16 11.60
N PRO A 81 13.96 0.15 12.56
CA PRO A 81 13.66 -0.29 13.93
C PRO A 81 12.44 0.40 14.53
N GLY A 82 11.52 -0.40 15.07
CA GLY A 82 10.27 0.07 15.69
C GLY A 82 9.07 0.18 14.75
N VAL A 83 9.27 0.23 13.44
CA VAL A 83 8.18 0.41 12.47
C VAL A 83 7.26 -0.80 12.45
N ALA A 84 7.80 -2.01 12.42
CA ALA A 84 7.01 -3.23 12.38
C ALA A 84 6.02 -3.33 13.54
N ASP A 85 6.40 -2.83 14.72
CA ASP A 85 5.55 -2.84 15.90
C ASP A 85 4.32 -1.94 15.76
N THR A 86 4.35 -0.98 14.83
CA THR A 86 3.23 -0.08 14.57
C THR A 86 2.25 -0.63 13.53
N VAL A 87 2.62 -1.70 12.83
CA VAL A 87 1.82 -2.28 11.75
C VAL A 87 1.11 -3.53 12.27
N ASN A 88 -0.20 -3.45 12.48
CA ASN A 88 -1.03 -4.59 12.87
C ASN A 88 -1.99 -4.89 11.72
N MET A 89 -1.63 -5.87 10.91
CA MET A 89 -2.40 -6.22 9.71
C MET A 89 -3.81 -6.71 10.04
N ASP A 90 -3.99 -7.43 11.13
CA ASP A 90 -5.31 -7.88 11.57
C ASP A 90 -6.22 -6.68 11.90
N HIS A 91 -5.72 -5.72 12.67
CA HIS A 91 -6.48 -4.51 12.99
C HIS A 91 -6.80 -3.68 11.75
N ILE A 92 -5.84 -3.55 10.83
CA ILE A 92 -6.03 -2.81 9.57
C ILE A 92 -7.19 -3.44 8.78
N LYS A 93 -7.16 -4.74 8.56
CA LYS A 93 -8.20 -5.42 7.80
C LYS A 93 -9.55 -5.36 8.50
N ARG A 94 -9.59 -5.59 9.82
CA ARG A 94 -10.83 -5.53 10.59
C ARG A 94 -11.45 -4.13 10.56
N HIS A 95 -10.62 -3.10 10.65
CA HIS A 95 -11.11 -1.72 10.58
C HIS A 95 -11.81 -1.46 9.24
N TYR A 96 -11.14 -1.73 8.11
CA TYR A 96 -11.69 -1.42 6.80
C TYR A 96 -12.83 -2.36 6.40
N TYR A 97 -12.62 -3.66 6.46
CA TYR A 97 -13.62 -4.63 6.01
C TYR A 97 -14.79 -4.79 6.98
N GLY A 98 -14.54 -4.60 8.28
CA GLY A 98 -15.54 -4.78 9.31
C GLY A 98 -16.42 -3.56 9.56
N THR A 99 -15.95 -2.34 9.25
CA THR A 99 -16.66 -1.10 9.59
C THR A 99 -17.24 -0.35 8.40
N HIS A 100 -16.77 -0.63 7.18
CA HIS A 100 -17.26 0.02 5.96
C HIS A 100 -18.40 -0.77 5.33
N ALA A 101 -19.56 -0.78 5.99
CA ALA A 101 -20.71 -1.60 5.58
C ALA A 101 -21.23 -1.29 4.18
N SER A 102 -21.07 -0.04 3.70
CA SER A 102 -21.48 0.35 2.35
C SER A 102 -20.64 -0.32 1.25
N LEU A 103 -19.39 -0.66 1.55
CA LEU A 103 -18.47 -1.31 0.63
C LEU A 103 -18.38 -2.82 0.85
N ASN A 104 -18.61 -3.25 2.08
CA ASN A 104 -18.51 -4.65 2.49
C ASN A 104 -19.67 -5.00 3.43
N PRO A 105 -20.90 -5.09 2.91
CA PRO A 105 -22.08 -5.27 3.76
C PRO A 105 -22.09 -6.57 4.57
N THR A 106 -21.37 -7.62 4.12
CA THR A 106 -21.28 -8.88 4.86
C THR A 106 -20.39 -8.79 6.10
N GLY A 107 -19.50 -7.78 6.17
CA GLY A 107 -18.54 -7.65 7.25
C GLY A 107 -17.44 -8.72 7.25
N ILE A 108 -17.36 -9.53 6.19
CA ILE A 108 -16.35 -10.58 6.11
C ILE A 108 -14.98 -9.96 5.92
N VAL A 109 -14.01 -10.36 6.75
CA VAL A 109 -12.63 -9.89 6.71
C VAL A 109 -11.79 -10.94 5.96
N PRO A 110 -11.16 -10.58 4.83
CA PRO A 110 -10.34 -11.52 4.08
C PRO A 110 -9.17 -12.06 4.91
N LYS A 111 -8.85 -13.33 4.72
CA LYS A 111 -7.68 -13.95 5.37
C LYS A 111 -6.37 -13.48 4.75
N GLY A 112 -6.34 -13.31 3.42
CA GLY A 112 -5.18 -12.82 2.69
C GLY A 112 -5.15 -11.31 2.54
N PRO A 113 -4.17 -10.78 1.79
CA PRO A 113 -3.06 -11.55 1.23
C PRO A 113 -1.99 -11.86 2.29
N GLU A 114 -1.17 -12.87 1.99
CA GLU A 114 0.03 -13.14 2.78
C GLU A 114 1.17 -12.33 2.19
N ILE A 115 1.63 -11.31 2.93
CA ILE A 115 2.71 -10.42 2.49
C ILE A 115 3.80 -10.43 3.54
N ASP A 116 5.04 -10.69 3.10
CA ASP A 116 6.20 -10.67 3.99
C ASP A 116 7.05 -9.43 3.72
N PHE A 117 6.88 -8.40 4.55
CA PHE A 117 7.68 -7.18 4.47
C PHE A 117 9.09 -7.35 5.04
N THR A 118 9.42 -8.51 5.61
CA THR A 118 10.74 -8.77 6.20
C THR A 118 11.75 -9.31 5.19
N ILE A 119 11.31 -9.64 3.97
CA ILE A 119 12.21 -10.12 2.92
C ILE A 119 13.27 -9.07 2.62
N ARG A 120 14.53 -9.49 2.59
CA ARG A 120 15.66 -8.62 2.23
C ARG A 120 16.17 -8.98 0.86
N GLU A 121 16.56 -7.97 0.10
CA GLU A 121 17.28 -8.20 -1.15
C GLU A 121 18.71 -8.63 -0.85
N THR A 122 19.14 -9.63 -1.55
CA THR A 122 20.51 -10.13 -1.51
C THR A 122 21.37 -9.43 -2.57
#